data_0d4a4bf2a172def32452673b07f13ad6
#
_entry.id   0d4a4bf2a172def32452673b07f13ad6
#
_cell.length_a   1.000
_cell.length_b   1.000
_cell.length_c   1.000
_cell.angle_alpha   90.00
_cell.angle_beta   90.00
_cell.angle_gamma   90.00
#
_symmetry.space_group_name_H-M   'P 1'
#
loop_
_entity.id
_entity.type
_entity.pdbx_description
1 polymer ?
#
loop_
_entity_poly.entity_id
_entity_poly.type
_entity_poly.pdbx_seq_one_letter_code
_entity_poly.pdbx_strand_id
1 'polypeptide(L)'
;IDGGSQAAIRYGVYALQRAEVLGKANTDLDIHEKPYYEYRILNHWDNLDDTVERGYAGLSMWEWTAKEIPAKRIHHYGELCASVGLNGAVLNNVNANPLILDKEHIERVAQIANILREYGITTYLSIKWTSPITLDGLKSGDPLDPKVRQWWKNKASEISAAIPDFGGFLVKANSEGQAGPQDYGRTHADGANMLAEAVAPYGGIIMWRAFVYSPSSSDRANQAVEEFKSLDGQFADNVIIQIKNGPIDFQPREPFSPLFGQLYNTPMMMEFQITQEYLGFSNHLVYHGTTYEECLDLSLMHISEPTRQAE
;
A
#
# COMPACT_ATOMS: atom_id res chain seq x y z
N ILE A 1 29.58 5.81 -9.48
CA ILE A 1 28.31 5.65 -8.75
C ILE A 1 28.62 4.93 -7.45
N ASP A 2 28.26 5.52 -6.34
CA ASP A 2 28.41 4.96 -5.01
C ASP A 2 27.02 4.89 -4.34
N GLY A 3 26.75 3.85 -3.55
CA GLY A 3 25.46 3.70 -2.91
C GLY A 3 25.52 2.68 -1.77
N GLY A 4 24.84 2.97 -0.66
CA GLY A 4 24.79 2.14 0.55
C GLY A 4 24.06 0.78 0.37
N SER A 5 23.45 0.52 -0.80
CA SER A 5 22.75 -0.72 -1.11
C SER A 5 22.71 -0.96 -2.63
N GLN A 6 22.38 -2.20 -3.04
CA GLN A 6 22.18 -2.51 -4.47
C GLN A 6 21.08 -1.64 -5.10
N ALA A 7 19.99 -1.36 -4.37
CA ALA A 7 18.95 -0.45 -4.84
C ALA A 7 19.48 0.97 -5.04
N ALA A 8 20.29 1.49 -4.12
CA ALA A 8 20.89 2.80 -4.24
C ALA A 8 21.83 2.91 -5.47
N ILE A 9 22.64 1.88 -5.72
CA ILE A 9 23.50 1.80 -6.93
C ILE A 9 22.62 1.84 -8.19
N ARG A 10 21.53 1.09 -8.22
CA ARG A 10 20.58 1.09 -9.35
C ARG A 10 19.97 2.46 -9.58
N TYR A 11 19.54 3.15 -8.52
CA TYR A 11 19.03 4.54 -8.64
C TYR A 11 20.08 5.48 -9.21
N GLY A 12 21.35 5.34 -8.82
CA GLY A 12 22.45 6.09 -9.39
C GLY A 12 22.66 5.84 -10.88
N VAL A 13 22.50 4.57 -11.35
CA VAL A 13 22.54 4.23 -12.78
C VAL A 13 21.41 4.94 -13.53
N TYR A 14 20.19 4.89 -13.02
CA TYR A 14 19.05 5.57 -13.66
C TYR A 14 19.20 7.10 -13.63
N ALA A 15 19.78 7.67 -12.57
CA ALA A 15 20.07 9.10 -12.52
C ALA A 15 21.08 9.49 -13.61
N LEU A 16 22.13 8.69 -13.83
CA LEU A 16 23.10 8.89 -14.91
C LEU A 16 22.43 8.80 -16.29
N GLN A 17 21.64 7.77 -16.55
CA GLN A 17 20.89 7.62 -17.80
C GLN A 17 19.98 8.81 -18.07
N ARG A 18 19.27 9.32 -17.06
CA ARG A 18 18.44 10.53 -17.19
C ARG A 18 19.29 11.76 -17.55
N ALA A 19 20.46 11.91 -16.93
CA ALA A 19 21.36 13.00 -17.20
C ALA A 19 21.87 12.97 -18.66
N GLU A 20 22.22 11.79 -19.17
CA GLU A 20 22.64 11.58 -20.56
C GLU A 20 21.52 11.93 -21.54
N VAL A 21 20.28 11.45 -21.31
CA VAL A 21 19.12 11.80 -22.14
C VAL A 21 18.86 13.30 -22.15
N LEU A 22 19.12 14.00 -21.03
CA LEU A 22 19.00 15.45 -20.92
C LEU A 22 20.20 16.22 -21.46
N GLY A 23 21.18 15.53 -22.07
CA GLY A 23 22.37 16.14 -22.68
C GLY A 23 23.37 16.71 -21.68
N LYS A 24 23.36 16.27 -20.44
CA LYS A 24 24.34 16.68 -19.42
C LYS A 24 25.65 15.91 -19.61
N ALA A 25 26.77 16.61 -19.58
CA ALA A 25 28.08 15.96 -19.67
C ALA A 25 28.38 15.19 -18.38
N ASN A 26 28.95 13.98 -18.51
CA ASN A 26 29.28 13.13 -17.35
C ASN A 26 30.32 13.76 -16.40
N THR A 27 31.12 14.70 -16.88
CA THR A 27 32.11 15.44 -16.09
C THR A 27 31.50 16.49 -15.15
N ASP A 28 30.24 16.87 -15.41
CA ASP A 28 29.57 17.96 -14.68
C ASP A 28 28.50 17.43 -13.72
N LEU A 29 28.49 16.09 -13.49
CA LEU A 29 27.51 15.48 -12.61
C LEU A 29 28.03 15.38 -11.19
N ASP A 30 27.36 16.10 -10.29
CA ASP A 30 27.49 15.95 -8.84
C ASP A 30 26.08 15.74 -8.26
N ILE A 31 25.65 14.46 -8.18
CA ILE A 31 24.31 14.09 -7.81
C ILE A 31 24.35 13.34 -6.48
N HIS A 32 23.79 13.95 -5.44
CA HIS A 32 23.57 13.33 -4.14
C HIS A 32 22.06 13.23 -3.89
N GLU A 33 21.53 12.02 -3.97
CA GLU A 33 20.10 11.76 -3.77
C GLU A 33 19.89 10.73 -2.67
N LYS A 34 18.96 11.02 -1.76
CA LYS A 34 18.42 10.10 -0.79
C LYS A 34 16.90 10.23 -0.83
N PRO A 35 16.15 9.14 -1.06
CA PRO A 35 14.70 9.20 -0.98
C PRO A 35 14.25 9.71 0.38
N TYR A 36 13.35 10.69 0.40
CA TYR A 36 12.80 11.22 1.64
C TYR A 36 11.88 10.21 2.32
N TYR A 37 11.02 9.55 1.52
CA TYR A 37 10.09 8.53 2.02
C TYR A 37 10.68 7.14 1.90
N GLU A 38 10.57 6.35 2.97
CA GLU A 38 10.98 4.95 2.99
C GLU A 38 10.11 4.10 2.06
N TYR A 39 8.80 4.26 2.13
CA TYR A 39 7.82 3.51 1.36
C TYR A 39 7.34 4.32 0.15
N ARG A 40 7.56 3.78 -1.04
CA ARG A 40 7.12 4.35 -2.33
C ARG A 40 6.48 3.23 -3.13
N ILE A 41 5.20 2.96 -2.82
CA ILE A 41 4.49 1.74 -3.18
C ILE A 41 3.39 2.07 -4.20
N LEU A 42 3.32 1.31 -5.31
CA LEU A 42 2.16 1.31 -6.17
C LEU A 42 1.10 0.36 -5.63
N ASN A 43 -0.13 0.83 -5.57
CA ASN A 43 -1.28 0.03 -5.16
C ASN A 43 -2.14 -0.26 -6.39
N HIS A 44 -2.13 -1.50 -6.86
CA HIS A 44 -2.92 -1.96 -7.99
C HIS A 44 -4.34 -2.31 -7.54
N TRP A 45 -5.32 -1.98 -8.38
CA TRP A 45 -6.72 -2.33 -8.15
C TRP A 45 -7.15 -3.47 -9.07
N ASP A 46 -6.25 -4.41 -9.25
CA ASP A 46 -6.38 -5.57 -10.13
C ASP A 46 -7.19 -6.67 -9.42
N ASN A 47 -8.15 -7.25 -10.12
CA ASN A 47 -8.97 -8.35 -9.66
C ASN A 47 -8.45 -9.69 -10.20
N LEU A 48 -8.78 -10.81 -9.51
CA LEU A 48 -8.32 -12.15 -9.88
C LEU A 48 -8.99 -12.70 -11.16
N ASP A 49 -9.99 -12.01 -11.68
CA ASP A 49 -10.65 -12.29 -12.97
C ASP A 49 -10.08 -11.47 -14.13
N ASP A 50 -8.91 -10.86 -13.94
CA ASP A 50 -8.22 -9.98 -14.87
C ASP A 50 -8.91 -8.64 -15.14
N THR A 51 -9.98 -8.30 -14.46
CA THR A 51 -10.52 -6.94 -14.50
C THR A 51 -9.73 -6.00 -13.58
N VAL A 52 -9.87 -4.71 -13.80
CA VAL A 52 -9.37 -3.66 -12.92
C VAL A 52 -10.57 -2.92 -12.35
N GLU A 53 -10.47 -2.48 -11.11
CA GLU A 53 -11.56 -1.75 -10.43
C GLU A 53 -12.09 -0.64 -11.32
N ARG A 54 -13.43 -0.56 -11.44
CA ARG A 54 -14.19 0.38 -12.28
C ARG A 54 -14.05 0.20 -13.79
N GLY A 55 -13.20 -0.71 -14.29
CA GLY A 55 -13.15 -1.12 -15.70
C GLY A 55 -12.58 -0.11 -16.70
N TYR A 56 -12.12 1.06 -16.26
CA TYR A 56 -11.58 2.07 -17.17
C TYR A 56 -10.05 2.03 -17.33
N ALA A 57 -9.38 1.22 -16.57
CA ALA A 57 -7.91 1.05 -16.60
C ALA A 57 -7.44 -0.13 -17.48
N GLY A 58 -8.37 -0.89 -18.08
CA GLY A 58 -8.05 -2.03 -18.92
C GLY A 58 -7.99 -3.35 -18.16
N LEU A 59 -7.08 -4.25 -18.61
CA LEU A 59 -6.91 -5.58 -18.02
C LEU A 59 -5.79 -5.55 -16.97
N SER A 60 -5.85 -6.53 -16.04
CA SER A 60 -4.84 -6.73 -15.02
C SER A 60 -3.44 -6.84 -15.60
N MET A 61 -2.49 -6.21 -14.94
CA MET A 61 -1.06 -6.30 -15.23
C MET A 61 -0.56 -7.75 -15.13
N TRP A 62 -1.14 -8.52 -14.21
CA TRP A 62 -0.64 -9.80 -13.73
C TRP A 62 -1.18 -11.00 -14.50
N GLU A 63 -2.25 -10.83 -15.29
CA GLU A 63 -2.93 -11.90 -16.04
C GLU A 63 -3.24 -13.10 -15.14
N TRP A 64 -4.00 -12.88 -14.07
CA TRP A 64 -4.32 -13.86 -13.03
C TRP A 64 -4.91 -15.17 -13.57
N THR A 65 -5.70 -15.10 -14.64
CA THR A 65 -6.39 -16.25 -15.26
C THR A 65 -5.53 -16.99 -16.28
N ALA A 66 -4.41 -16.43 -16.71
CA ALA A 66 -3.52 -17.06 -17.68
C ALA A 66 -2.79 -18.28 -17.08
N LYS A 67 -2.44 -19.23 -17.92
CA LYS A 67 -1.68 -20.43 -17.50
C LYS A 67 -0.32 -20.08 -16.88
N GLU A 68 0.35 -19.07 -17.42
CA GLU A 68 1.68 -18.61 -17.00
C GLU A 68 1.63 -17.11 -16.70
N ILE A 69 2.50 -16.65 -15.82
CA ILE A 69 2.63 -15.20 -15.58
C ILE A 69 3.25 -14.50 -16.80
N PRO A 70 2.88 -13.23 -17.09
CA PRO A 70 3.46 -12.46 -18.19
C PRO A 70 4.87 -11.94 -17.81
N ALA A 71 5.84 -12.84 -17.64
CA ALA A 71 7.16 -12.54 -17.06
C ALA A 71 7.84 -11.34 -17.73
N LYS A 72 7.82 -11.26 -19.07
CA LYS A 72 8.42 -10.13 -19.81
C LYS A 72 7.80 -8.79 -19.43
N ARG A 73 6.48 -8.75 -19.26
CA ARG A 73 5.76 -7.52 -18.83
C ARG A 73 6.12 -7.15 -17.40
N ILE A 74 6.25 -8.15 -16.51
CA ILE A 74 6.59 -7.93 -15.10
C ILE A 74 8.05 -7.43 -14.98
N HIS A 75 8.98 -7.94 -15.75
CA HIS A 75 10.35 -7.42 -15.82
C HIS A 75 10.35 -5.94 -16.26
N HIS A 76 9.61 -5.62 -17.33
CA HIS A 76 9.52 -4.24 -17.81
C HIS A 76 8.86 -3.30 -16.78
N TYR A 77 7.81 -3.76 -16.11
CA TYR A 77 7.18 -3.05 -15.00
C TYR A 77 8.18 -2.79 -13.86
N GLY A 78 8.92 -3.83 -13.46
CA GLY A 78 9.93 -3.71 -12.41
C GLY A 78 11.01 -2.69 -12.75
N GLU A 79 11.51 -2.72 -13.99
CA GLU A 79 12.48 -1.75 -14.49
C GLU A 79 11.95 -0.32 -14.45
N LEU A 80 10.73 -0.09 -14.98
CA LEU A 80 10.10 1.24 -14.96
C LEU A 80 9.90 1.75 -13.53
N CYS A 81 9.38 0.93 -12.63
CA CYS A 81 9.18 1.30 -11.24
C CYS A 81 10.50 1.67 -10.55
N ALA A 82 11.53 0.86 -10.72
CA ALA A 82 12.85 1.13 -10.16
C ALA A 82 13.48 2.41 -10.75
N SER A 83 13.26 2.69 -12.04
CA SER A 83 13.81 3.87 -12.71
C SER A 83 13.27 5.20 -12.15
N VAL A 84 12.09 5.18 -11.52
CA VAL A 84 11.48 6.35 -10.86
C VAL A 84 11.53 6.25 -9.34
N GLY A 85 12.26 5.27 -8.80
CA GLY A 85 12.52 5.14 -7.38
C GLY A 85 11.40 4.47 -6.57
N LEU A 86 10.43 3.81 -7.20
CA LEU A 86 9.44 2.98 -6.52
C LEU A 86 10.10 1.72 -5.96
N ASN A 87 9.68 1.30 -4.75
CA ASN A 87 10.28 0.17 -4.04
C ASN A 87 9.27 -0.84 -3.51
N GLY A 88 7.99 -0.71 -3.87
CA GLY A 88 6.96 -1.66 -3.47
C GLY A 88 5.79 -1.69 -4.43
N ALA A 89 5.05 -2.82 -4.42
CA ALA A 89 3.82 -3.00 -5.17
C ALA A 89 2.83 -3.85 -4.38
N VAL A 90 1.60 -3.34 -4.21
CA VAL A 90 0.43 -4.12 -3.78
C VAL A 90 -0.21 -4.67 -5.06
N LEU A 91 -0.28 -6.00 -5.19
CA LEU A 91 -0.61 -6.62 -6.47
C LEU A 91 -2.10 -6.68 -6.79
N ASN A 92 -2.97 -6.56 -5.79
CA ASN A 92 -4.39 -6.77 -5.98
C ASN A 92 -5.24 -5.67 -5.34
N ASN A 93 -6.49 -5.62 -5.80
CA ASN A 93 -7.49 -4.64 -5.41
C ASN A 93 -7.69 -4.58 -3.88
N VAL A 94 -7.87 -3.37 -3.37
CA VAL A 94 -8.23 -3.11 -1.96
C VAL A 94 -9.57 -3.75 -1.55
N ASN A 95 -10.49 -3.96 -2.51
CA ASN A 95 -11.68 -4.80 -2.36
C ASN A 95 -11.33 -6.28 -2.58
N ALA A 96 -10.38 -6.78 -1.84
CA ALA A 96 -9.70 -8.04 -2.09
C ALA A 96 -10.66 -9.24 -2.20
N ASN A 97 -10.40 -10.10 -3.18
CA ASN A 97 -10.96 -11.44 -3.22
C ASN A 97 -10.18 -12.33 -2.24
N PRO A 98 -10.84 -13.05 -1.30
CA PRO A 98 -10.15 -13.93 -0.37
C PRO A 98 -9.25 -14.97 -1.02
N LEU A 99 -9.55 -15.42 -2.24
CA LEU A 99 -8.77 -16.41 -2.98
C LEU A 99 -7.31 -15.98 -3.26
N ILE A 100 -7.01 -14.68 -3.18
CA ILE A 100 -5.60 -14.22 -3.27
C ILE A 100 -4.70 -14.91 -2.23
N LEU A 101 -5.28 -15.41 -1.14
CA LEU A 101 -4.59 -16.12 -0.05
C LEU A 101 -4.68 -17.64 -0.14
N ASP A 102 -5.24 -18.20 -1.20
CA ASP A 102 -5.17 -19.65 -1.42
C ASP A 102 -3.79 -20.06 -1.94
N LYS A 103 -3.54 -21.37 -1.94
CA LYS A 103 -2.22 -21.90 -2.31
C LYS A 103 -1.82 -21.57 -3.75
N GLU A 104 -2.75 -21.67 -4.68
CA GLU A 104 -2.49 -21.44 -6.12
C GLU A 104 -2.10 -19.99 -6.37
N HIS A 105 -2.85 -19.04 -5.78
CA HIS A 105 -2.54 -17.62 -5.93
C HIS A 105 -1.26 -17.24 -5.19
N ILE A 106 -0.99 -17.79 -4.00
CA ILE A 106 0.29 -17.55 -3.30
C ILE A 106 1.48 -18.03 -4.14
N GLU A 107 1.40 -19.19 -4.77
CA GLU A 107 2.44 -19.69 -5.67
C GLU A 107 2.65 -18.76 -6.88
N ARG A 108 1.55 -18.21 -7.42
CA ARG A 108 1.60 -17.22 -8.51
C ARG A 108 2.19 -15.89 -8.06
N VAL A 109 1.77 -15.39 -6.91
CA VAL A 109 2.36 -14.18 -6.29
C VAL A 109 3.85 -14.37 -6.06
N ALA A 110 4.29 -15.54 -5.61
CA ALA A 110 5.72 -15.85 -5.41
C ALA A 110 6.53 -15.76 -6.72
N GLN A 111 5.96 -16.22 -7.83
CA GLN A 111 6.61 -16.06 -9.15
C GLN A 111 6.77 -14.59 -9.54
N ILE A 112 5.73 -13.78 -9.33
CA ILE A 112 5.75 -12.33 -9.58
C ILE A 112 6.78 -11.66 -8.64
N ALA A 113 6.73 -11.97 -7.35
CA ALA A 113 7.62 -11.42 -6.33
C ALA A 113 9.11 -11.71 -6.63
N ASN A 114 9.42 -12.91 -7.15
CA ASN A 114 10.79 -13.26 -7.54
C ASN A 114 11.33 -12.34 -8.64
N ILE A 115 10.49 -11.98 -9.62
CA ILE A 115 10.90 -11.03 -10.67
C ILE A 115 11.03 -9.61 -10.08
N LEU A 116 10.05 -9.14 -9.30
CA LEU A 116 10.06 -7.79 -8.73
C LEU A 116 11.26 -7.56 -7.80
N ARG A 117 11.66 -8.59 -7.05
CA ARG A 117 12.85 -8.57 -6.17
C ARG A 117 14.13 -8.22 -6.93
N GLU A 118 14.28 -8.66 -8.17
CA GLU A 118 15.45 -8.32 -9.00
C GLU A 118 15.60 -6.81 -9.19
N TYR A 119 14.50 -6.07 -9.08
CA TYR A 119 14.44 -4.61 -9.22
C TYR A 119 14.39 -3.88 -7.87
N GLY A 120 14.44 -4.62 -6.75
CA GLY A 120 14.32 -4.04 -5.39
C GLY A 120 12.92 -3.60 -5.04
N ILE A 121 11.91 -4.24 -5.62
CA ILE A 121 10.49 -3.97 -5.38
C ILE A 121 9.93 -5.05 -4.46
N THR A 122 9.51 -4.64 -3.28
CA THR A 122 8.86 -5.51 -2.30
C THR A 122 7.40 -5.74 -2.67
N THR A 123 6.95 -6.97 -2.51
CA THR A 123 5.57 -7.38 -2.82
C THR A 123 4.69 -7.32 -1.58
N TYR A 124 3.51 -6.71 -1.72
CA TYR A 124 2.45 -6.61 -0.73
C TYR A 124 1.14 -7.16 -1.29
N LEU A 125 0.21 -7.55 -0.43
CA LEU A 125 -1.13 -7.97 -0.83
C LEU A 125 -2.20 -7.19 -0.07
N SER A 126 -3.29 -6.86 -0.76
CA SER A 126 -4.54 -6.47 -0.10
C SER A 126 -5.27 -7.71 0.38
N ILE A 127 -5.87 -7.64 1.56
CA ILE A 127 -6.61 -8.75 2.15
C ILE A 127 -8.06 -8.40 2.43
N LYS A 128 -8.92 -9.41 2.36
CA LYS A 128 -10.30 -9.30 2.84
C LYS A 128 -10.38 -9.74 4.29
N TRP A 129 -11.00 -8.92 5.14
CA TRP A 129 -11.14 -9.20 6.57
C TRP A 129 -11.74 -10.57 6.86
N THR A 130 -12.74 -10.97 6.07
CA THR A 130 -13.44 -12.23 6.22
C THR A 130 -12.74 -13.44 5.58
N SER A 131 -11.50 -13.33 5.14
CA SER A 131 -10.73 -14.43 4.53
C SER A 131 -10.73 -15.71 5.38
N PRO A 132 -10.55 -15.68 6.72
CA PRO A 132 -10.61 -16.88 7.55
C PRO A 132 -11.97 -17.62 7.47
N ILE A 133 -13.05 -16.86 7.36
CA ILE A 133 -14.41 -17.40 7.21
C ILE A 133 -14.58 -18.03 5.83
N THR A 134 -14.15 -17.33 4.80
CA THR A 134 -14.39 -17.73 3.40
C THR A 134 -13.52 -18.92 3.01
N LEU A 135 -12.25 -18.94 3.41
CA LEU A 135 -11.30 -19.98 2.98
C LEU A 135 -11.36 -21.23 3.84
N ASP A 136 -11.52 -21.09 5.16
CA ASP A 136 -11.40 -22.22 6.09
C ASP A 136 -12.62 -22.37 7.02
N GLY A 137 -13.72 -21.68 6.71
CA GLY A 137 -15.01 -21.87 7.39
C GLY A 137 -15.02 -21.48 8.87
N LEU A 138 -14.13 -20.57 9.30
CA LEU A 138 -14.21 -20.03 10.65
C LEU A 138 -15.55 -19.32 10.84
N LYS A 139 -16.08 -19.36 12.07
CA LYS A 139 -17.40 -18.78 12.36
C LYS A 139 -17.36 -17.28 12.67
N SER A 140 -16.16 -16.73 12.84
CA SER A 140 -15.95 -15.36 13.28
C SER A 140 -14.72 -14.75 12.59
N GLY A 141 -14.72 -13.43 12.43
CA GLY A 141 -13.55 -12.60 12.08
C GLY A 141 -13.12 -11.70 13.25
N ASP A 142 -13.59 -11.99 14.49
CA ASP A 142 -13.22 -11.20 15.67
C ASP A 142 -11.69 -11.24 15.88
N PRO A 143 -10.99 -10.09 15.87
CA PRO A 143 -9.54 -10.04 16.02
C PRO A 143 -9.04 -10.51 17.40
N LEU A 144 -9.92 -10.63 18.38
CA LEU A 144 -9.59 -11.17 19.70
C LEU A 144 -9.90 -12.67 19.83
N ASP A 145 -10.54 -13.30 18.84
CA ASP A 145 -10.71 -14.75 18.83
C ASP A 145 -9.37 -15.46 18.60
N PRO A 146 -8.91 -16.31 19.52
CA PRO A 146 -7.64 -17.03 19.37
C PRO A 146 -7.52 -17.85 18.10
N LYS A 147 -8.65 -18.38 17.56
CA LYS A 147 -8.64 -19.15 16.31
C LYS A 147 -8.40 -18.25 15.09
N VAL A 148 -8.99 -17.06 15.08
CA VAL A 148 -8.77 -16.07 14.02
C VAL A 148 -7.33 -15.59 14.05
N ARG A 149 -6.79 -15.25 15.23
CA ARG A 149 -5.39 -14.87 15.41
C ARG A 149 -4.42 -15.95 14.92
N GLN A 150 -4.70 -17.21 15.31
CA GLN A 150 -3.85 -18.33 14.89
C GLN A 150 -3.94 -18.58 13.38
N TRP A 151 -5.12 -18.40 12.78
CA TRP A 151 -5.29 -18.52 11.32
C TRP A 151 -4.40 -17.51 10.58
N TRP A 152 -4.42 -16.24 10.99
CA TRP A 152 -3.58 -15.20 10.37
C TRP A 152 -2.08 -15.45 10.57
N LYS A 153 -1.66 -15.94 11.74
CA LYS A 153 -0.28 -16.36 11.97
C LYS A 153 0.16 -17.49 11.03
N ASN A 154 -0.69 -18.49 10.88
CA ASN A 154 -0.41 -19.61 9.97
C ASN A 154 -0.35 -19.12 8.52
N LYS A 155 -1.25 -18.26 8.11
CA LYS A 155 -1.29 -17.70 6.76
C LYS A 155 -0.07 -16.81 6.48
N ALA A 156 0.34 -15.96 7.42
CA ALA A 156 1.56 -15.17 7.31
C ALA A 156 2.82 -16.06 7.18
N SER A 157 2.86 -17.14 7.94
CA SER A 157 3.95 -18.14 7.84
C SER A 157 3.98 -18.82 6.47
N GLU A 158 2.84 -19.21 5.93
CA GLU A 158 2.71 -19.83 4.61
C GLU A 158 3.20 -18.88 3.51
N ILE A 159 2.75 -17.62 3.55
CA ILE A 159 3.17 -16.60 2.57
C ILE A 159 4.67 -16.34 2.68
N SER A 160 5.20 -16.17 3.89
CA SER A 160 6.62 -15.90 4.10
C SER A 160 7.52 -17.06 3.68
N ALA A 161 7.04 -18.30 3.79
CA ALA A 161 7.76 -19.47 3.27
C ALA A 161 7.86 -19.46 1.73
N ALA A 162 6.85 -18.95 1.03
CA ALA A 162 6.84 -18.81 -0.42
C ALA A 162 7.55 -17.52 -0.89
N ILE A 163 7.47 -16.44 -0.11
CA ILE A 163 7.97 -15.10 -0.42
C ILE A 163 8.74 -14.57 0.80
N PRO A 164 10.04 -14.89 0.92
CA PRO A 164 10.82 -14.57 2.13
C PRO A 164 10.94 -13.08 2.47
N ASP A 165 10.77 -12.20 1.49
CA ASP A 165 10.79 -10.75 1.60
C ASP A 165 9.39 -10.13 1.44
N PHE A 166 8.34 -10.87 1.78
CA PHE A 166 6.97 -10.38 1.74
C PHE A 166 6.81 -9.14 2.63
N GLY A 167 6.35 -8.03 2.04
CA GLY A 167 6.29 -6.74 2.72
C GLY A 167 5.13 -6.58 3.71
N GLY A 168 4.07 -7.36 3.57
CA GLY A 168 2.91 -7.28 4.47
C GLY A 168 1.59 -7.02 3.76
N PHE A 169 0.61 -6.55 4.51
CA PHE A 169 -0.76 -6.42 4.03
C PHE A 169 -1.26 -4.97 3.95
N LEU A 170 -2.05 -4.71 2.92
CA LEU A 170 -2.92 -3.55 2.82
C LEU A 170 -4.34 -3.95 3.22
N VAL A 171 -4.98 -3.15 4.08
CA VAL A 171 -6.29 -3.48 4.64
C VAL A 171 -7.29 -2.36 4.44
N LYS A 172 -8.42 -2.68 3.81
CA LYS A 172 -9.64 -1.87 3.81
C LYS A 172 -10.67 -2.58 4.69
N ALA A 173 -11.01 -1.97 5.81
CA ALA A 173 -11.94 -2.53 6.79
C ALA A 173 -13.05 -1.53 7.13
N ASN A 174 -14.24 -2.03 7.42
CA ASN A 174 -15.42 -1.26 7.83
C ASN A 174 -15.79 -0.10 6.89
N SER A 175 -15.63 -0.31 5.60
CA SER A 175 -15.93 0.71 4.59
C SER A 175 -16.56 0.08 3.35
N GLU A 176 -17.58 0.74 2.79
CA GLU A 176 -18.26 0.35 1.55
C GLU A 176 -18.69 -1.14 1.53
N GLY A 177 -19.29 -1.61 2.63
CA GLY A 177 -19.76 -2.99 2.77
C GLY A 177 -18.66 -4.04 3.01
N GLN A 178 -17.40 -3.62 3.16
CA GLN A 178 -16.35 -4.52 3.63
C GLN A 178 -16.43 -4.66 5.15
N ALA A 179 -16.46 -5.91 5.61
CA ALA A 179 -16.43 -6.19 7.05
C ALA A 179 -15.10 -5.79 7.68
N GLY A 180 -15.11 -5.55 8.99
CA GLY A 180 -13.93 -5.22 9.76
C GLY A 180 -14.11 -5.46 11.27
N PRO A 181 -13.19 -4.95 12.09
CA PRO A 181 -13.22 -5.15 13.54
C PRO A 181 -14.50 -4.64 14.21
N GLN A 182 -15.06 -3.53 13.71
CA GLN A 182 -16.26 -2.91 14.30
C GLN A 182 -17.50 -3.81 14.23
N ASP A 183 -17.58 -4.73 13.26
CA ASP A 183 -18.66 -5.72 13.19
C ASP A 183 -18.65 -6.68 14.39
N TYR A 184 -17.55 -6.73 15.12
CA TYR A 184 -17.34 -7.52 16.33
C TYR A 184 -17.23 -6.67 17.60
N GLY A 185 -17.57 -5.37 17.52
CA GLY A 185 -17.42 -4.43 18.63
C GLY A 185 -15.96 -4.15 19.02
N ARG A 186 -15.04 -4.27 18.06
CA ARG A 186 -13.62 -4.00 18.24
C ARG A 186 -13.19 -2.71 17.54
N THR A 187 -12.04 -2.19 17.94
CA THR A 187 -11.44 -0.98 17.35
C THR A 187 -10.63 -1.30 16.10
N HIS A 188 -10.32 -0.28 15.31
CA HIS A 188 -9.34 -0.40 14.22
C HIS A 188 -7.97 -0.87 14.73
N ALA A 189 -7.54 -0.43 15.93
CA ALA A 189 -6.29 -0.86 16.52
C ALA A 189 -6.30 -2.36 16.88
N ASP A 190 -7.39 -2.89 17.42
CA ASP A 190 -7.51 -4.34 17.68
C ASP A 190 -7.30 -5.15 16.40
N GLY A 191 -7.93 -4.72 15.31
CA GLY A 191 -7.83 -5.39 14.02
C GLY A 191 -6.44 -5.29 13.39
N ALA A 192 -5.89 -4.09 13.35
CA ALA A 192 -4.57 -3.84 12.79
C ALA A 192 -3.48 -4.57 13.55
N ASN A 193 -3.54 -4.55 14.88
CA ASN A 193 -2.54 -5.19 15.76
C ASN A 193 -2.57 -6.72 15.65
N MET A 194 -3.75 -7.33 15.46
CA MET A 194 -3.82 -8.77 15.19
C MET A 194 -3.04 -9.16 13.94
N LEU A 195 -3.20 -8.41 12.86
CA LEU A 195 -2.48 -8.67 11.60
C LEU A 195 -1.01 -8.32 11.73
N ALA A 196 -0.69 -7.21 12.41
CA ALA A 196 0.67 -6.78 12.68
C ALA A 196 1.48 -7.84 13.46
N GLU A 197 0.87 -8.44 14.48
CA GLU A 197 1.46 -9.56 15.22
C GLU A 197 1.73 -10.77 14.33
N ALA A 198 0.85 -11.04 13.36
CA ALA A 198 1.01 -12.18 12.46
C ALA A 198 2.20 -12.01 11.49
N VAL A 199 2.46 -10.79 10.99
CA VAL A 199 3.53 -10.52 10.01
C VAL A 199 4.84 -10.05 10.65
N ALA A 200 4.83 -9.60 11.91
CA ALA A 200 6.02 -9.09 12.60
C ALA A 200 7.22 -10.04 12.61
N PRO A 201 7.07 -11.39 12.78
CA PRO A 201 8.20 -12.32 12.74
C PRO A 201 8.95 -12.33 11.41
N TYR A 202 8.32 -11.81 10.35
CA TYR A 202 8.85 -11.79 8.98
C TYR A 202 9.23 -10.39 8.52
N GLY A 203 9.19 -9.39 9.40
CA GLY A 203 9.50 -8.00 9.09
C GLY A 203 8.41 -7.28 8.28
N GLY A 204 7.21 -7.87 8.19
CA GLY A 204 6.09 -7.28 7.44
C GLY A 204 5.41 -6.13 8.16
N ILE A 205 4.81 -5.23 7.37
CA ILE A 205 4.02 -4.09 7.84
C ILE A 205 2.53 -4.27 7.53
N ILE A 206 1.69 -3.54 8.24
CA ILE A 206 0.27 -3.40 7.94
C ILE A 206 0.00 -1.96 7.51
N MET A 207 -0.43 -1.79 6.27
CA MET A 207 -0.95 -0.54 5.75
C MET A 207 -2.47 -0.52 6.00
N TRP A 208 -2.88 0.16 7.06
CA TRP A 208 -4.28 0.23 7.46
C TRP A 208 -4.93 1.50 6.94
N ARG A 209 -5.88 1.36 6.00
CA ARG A 209 -6.52 2.51 5.38
C ARG A 209 -7.48 3.21 6.34
N ALA A 210 -7.23 4.48 6.59
CA ALA A 210 -8.15 5.37 7.31
C ALA A 210 -9.21 5.93 6.36
N PHE A 211 -9.86 5.04 5.61
CA PHE A 211 -10.98 5.37 4.76
C PHE A 211 -12.24 4.79 5.36
N VAL A 212 -12.97 5.65 6.01
CA VAL A 212 -14.23 5.30 6.65
C VAL A 212 -15.36 5.84 5.81
N TYR A 213 -16.18 4.96 5.29
CA TYR A 213 -17.35 5.31 4.50
C TYR A 213 -18.61 4.78 5.18
N SER A 214 -18.82 5.21 6.43
CA SER A 214 -20.05 4.93 7.16
C SER A 214 -20.94 6.17 7.16
N PRO A 215 -22.26 6.07 6.88
CA PRO A 215 -23.17 7.20 6.92
C PRO A 215 -23.49 7.69 8.34
N SER A 216 -22.77 7.23 9.36
CA SER A 216 -23.01 7.55 10.77
C SER A 216 -22.63 8.97 11.16
N SER A 217 -21.69 9.61 10.45
CA SER A 217 -21.31 11.00 10.68
C SER A 217 -21.96 11.94 9.67
N SER A 218 -22.44 13.08 10.15
CA SER A 218 -22.94 14.18 9.31
C SER A 218 -21.80 14.97 8.65
N ASP A 219 -20.60 14.89 9.21
CA ASP A 219 -19.38 15.52 8.70
C ASP A 219 -18.41 14.47 8.14
N ARG A 220 -18.54 14.20 6.85
CA ARG A 220 -17.71 13.21 6.16
C ARG A 220 -16.23 13.61 6.07
N ALA A 221 -15.95 14.91 6.07
CA ALA A 221 -14.57 15.39 5.97
C ALA A 221 -13.79 15.11 7.27
N ASN A 222 -14.45 15.13 8.42
CA ASN A 222 -13.83 14.85 9.72
C ASN A 222 -13.99 13.39 10.19
N GLN A 223 -14.73 12.57 9.49
CA GLN A 223 -15.04 11.21 9.94
C GLN A 223 -13.77 10.37 10.25
N ALA A 224 -12.74 10.44 9.42
CA ALA A 224 -11.49 9.75 9.69
C ALA A 224 -10.79 10.28 10.96
N VAL A 225 -10.88 11.57 11.23
CA VAL A 225 -10.33 12.16 12.47
C VAL A 225 -11.08 11.64 13.69
N GLU A 226 -12.43 11.63 13.64
CA GLU A 226 -13.27 11.13 14.74
C GLU A 226 -12.97 9.68 15.08
N GLU A 227 -12.70 8.83 14.09
CA GLU A 227 -12.46 7.40 14.28
C GLU A 227 -11.02 7.05 14.65
N PHE A 228 -10.04 7.78 14.14
CA PHE A 228 -8.62 7.40 14.29
C PHE A 228 -7.87 8.20 15.35
N LYS A 229 -8.23 9.47 15.60
CA LYS A 229 -7.48 10.32 16.54
C LYS A 229 -7.42 9.75 17.96
N SER A 230 -8.52 9.17 18.44
CA SER A 230 -8.58 8.55 19.77
C SER A 230 -7.78 7.26 19.90
N LEU A 231 -7.34 6.68 18.78
CA LEU A 231 -6.55 5.46 18.72
C LEU A 231 -5.05 5.73 18.56
N ASP A 232 -4.63 6.99 18.50
CA ASP A 232 -3.22 7.35 18.38
C ASP A 232 -2.38 6.73 19.52
N GLY A 233 -1.30 6.06 19.12
CA GLY A 233 -0.42 5.32 20.05
C GLY A 233 -0.95 3.96 20.52
N GLN A 234 -2.13 3.50 19.99
CA GLN A 234 -2.64 2.16 20.30
C GLN A 234 -2.29 1.13 19.22
N PHE A 235 -1.77 1.58 18.09
CA PHE A 235 -1.32 0.71 17.00
C PHE A 235 0.08 0.17 17.28
N ALA A 236 0.35 -1.06 16.84
CA ALA A 236 1.68 -1.65 16.90
C ALA A 236 2.67 -0.91 16.00
N ASP A 237 3.96 -0.99 16.31
CA ASP A 237 5.04 -0.25 15.63
C ASP A 237 5.13 -0.52 14.12
N ASN A 238 4.67 -1.69 13.66
CA ASN A 238 4.64 -2.08 12.26
C ASN A 238 3.27 -1.85 11.57
N VAL A 239 2.41 -1.05 12.18
CA VAL A 239 1.18 -0.55 11.55
C VAL A 239 1.40 0.88 11.07
N ILE A 240 1.03 1.14 9.82
CA ILE A 240 1.09 2.48 9.22
C ILE A 240 -0.33 2.85 8.78
N ILE A 241 -0.83 3.97 9.25
CA ILE A 241 -2.16 4.45 8.87
C ILE A 241 -2.06 5.11 7.49
N GLN A 242 -2.75 4.51 6.51
CA GLN A 242 -2.78 4.99 5.14
C GLN A 242 -3.94 5.95 4.94
N ILE A 243 -3.63 7.18 4.59
CA ILE A 243 -4.57 8.29 4.52
C ILE A 243 -4.62 8.80 3.08
N LYS A 244 -5.83 8.86 2.48
CA LYS A 244 -6.01 9.49 1.17
C LYS A 244 -5.65 10.96 1.22
N ASN A 245 -5.13 11.49 0.12
CA ASN A 245 -4.74 12.90 0.04
C ASN A 245 -5.89 13.85 0.39
N GLY A 246 -7.12 13.56 0.00
CA GLY A 246 -8.32 14.32 0.40
C GLY A 246 -9.17 13.60 1.44
N PRO A 247 -10.03 14.32 2.19
CA PRO A 247 -10.88 13.74 3.23
C PRO A 247 -12.07 12.95 2.65
N ILE A 248 -12.52 13.31 1.44
CA ILE A 248 -13.67 12.69 0.79
C ILE A 248 -13.18 11.96 -0.46
N ASP A 249 -12.86 10.69 -0.28
CA ASP A 249 -12.29 9.86 -1.32
C ASP A 249 -11.02 10.53 -1.92
N PHE A 250 -10.82 10.52 -3.23
CA PHE A 250 -9.73 11.25 -3.89
C PHE A 250 -10.25 12.53 -4.58
N GLN A 251 -11.37 13.09 -4.11
CA GLN A 251 -11.93 14.27 -4.71
C GLN A 251 -11.00 15.48 -4.51
N PRO A 252 -10.72 16.27 -5.56
CA PRO A 252 -9.76 17.38 -5.49
C PRO A 252 -10.34 18.64 -4.83
N ARG A 253 -11.57 18.58 -4.32
CA ARG A 253 -12.26 19.72 -3.72
C ARG A 253 -11.58 20.22 -2.43
N GLU A 254 -11.09 19.27 -1.62
CA GLU A 254 -10.37 19.57 -0.40
C GLU A 254 -8.87 19.33 -0.64
N PRO A 255 -7.99 20.24 -0.23
CA PRO A 255 -6.57 20.16 -0.57
C PRO A 255 -5.89 18.96 0.08
N PHE A 256 -6.26 18.61 1.32
CA PHE A 256 -5.69 17.48 2.06
C PHE A 256 -6.62 17.00 3.17
N SER A 257 -6.41 15.78 3.63
CA SER A 257 -7.17 15.20 4.74
C SER A 257 -6.84 15.87 6.08
N PRO A 258 -7.85 16.24 6.88
CA PRO A 258 -7.62 16.81 8.20
C PRO A 258 -7.02 15.82 9.22
N LEU A 259 -6.94 14.53 8.89
CA LEU A 259 -6.27 13.53 9.74
C LEU A 259 -4.74 13.69 9.72
N PHE A 260 -4.17 14.28 8.66
CA PHE A 260 -2.75 14.59 8.65
C PHE A 260 -2.38 15.53 9.80
N GLY A 261 -1.35 15.18 10.57
CA GLY A 261 -0.94 15.91 11.76
C GLY A 261 -1.81 15.69 13.01
N GLN A 262 -2.75 14.75 13.00
CA GLN A 262 -3.57 14.41 14.18
C GLN A 262 -3.11 13.13 14.91
N LEU A 263 -2.22 12.36 14.29
CA LEU A 263 -1.61 11.17 14.89
C LEU A 263 -0.13 11.48 15.19
N TYR A 264 0.23 11.50 16.46
CA TYR A 264 1.59 11.88 16.91
C TYR A 264 2.46 10.66 17.27
N ASN A 265 1.82 9.54 17.60
CA ASN A 265 2.46 8.32 18.08
C ASN A 265 2.28 7.14 17.12
N THR A 266 1.58 7.35 16.02
CA THR A 266 1.28 6.31 15.03
C THR A 266 1.80 6.75 13.67
N PRO A 267 2.61 5.94 12.97
CA PRO A 267 3.08 6.26 11.63
C PRO A 267 1.93 6.45 10.64
N MET A 268 2.10 7.41 9.74
CA MET A 268 1.14 7.69 8.66
C MET A 268 1.81 7.59 7.30
N MET A 269 1.05 7.24 6.27
CA MET A 269 1.46 7.33 4.85
C MET A 269 0.35 7.98 4.02
N MET A 270 0.75 8.67 2.95
CA MET A 270 -0.20 9.25 2.01
C MET A 270 -0.62 8.23 0.96
N GLU A 271 -1.89 8.27 0.57
CA GLU A 271 -2.44 7.54 -0.57
C GLU A 271 -2.89 8.53 -1.63
N PHE A 272 -2.18 8.55 -2.77
CA PHE A 272 -2.55 9.34 -3.94
C PHE A 272 -3.24 8.47 -4.99
N GLN A 273 -4.27 9.00 -5.64
CA GLN A 273 -4.87 8.34 -6.80
C GLN A 273 -4.18 8.83 -8.08
N ILE A 274 -3.59 7.90 -8.83
CA ILE A 274 -2.97 8.20 -10.13
C ILE A 274 -4.03 8.28 -11.22
N THR A 275 -5.13 7.52 -11.10
CA THR A 275 -6.26 7.60 -12.02
C THR A 275 -7.01 8.91 -11.85
N GLN A 276 -7.67 9.37 -12.91
CA GLN A 276 -8.39 10.65 -12.93
C GLN A 276 -9.88 10.48 -12.62
N GLU A 277 -10.23 9.64 -11.65
CA GLU A 277 -11.62 9.27 -11.35
C GLU A 277 -12.51 10.48 -11.11
N TYR A 278 -12.04 11.46 -10.34
CA TYR A 278 -12.78 12.68 -10.02
C TYR A 278 -12.39 13.90 -10.89
N LEU A 279 -11.58 13.68 -11.92
CA LEU A 279 -11.05 14.70 -12.82
C LEU A 279 -11.39 14.41 -14.27
N GLY A 280 -12.60 13.88 -14.52
CA GLY A 280 -13.12 13.65 -15.86
C GLY A 280 -12.78 12.30 -16.50
N PHE A 281 -12.32 11.30 -15.73
CA PHE A 281 -12.13 9.91 -16.19
C PHE A 281 -11.36 9.79 -17.50
N SER A 282 -10.26 10.47 -17.66
CA SER A 282 -9.47 10.53 -18.90
C SER A 282 -10.10 11.35 -20.04
N ASN A 283 -11.23 12.02 -19.80
CA ASN A 283 -11.81 12.95 -20.78
C ASN A 283 -11.12 14.32 -20.80
N HIS A 284 -10.32 14.60 -19.77
CA HIS A 284 -9.56 15.83 -19.64
C HIS A 284 -8.08 15.53 -19.46
N LEU A 285 -7.25 16.38 -20.02
CA LEU A 285 -5.82 16.38 -19.72
C LEU A 285 -5.59 17.12 -18.41
N VAL A 286 -5.41 16.38 -17.33
CA VAL A 286 -5.16 16.92 -15.99
C VAL A 286 -3.78 16.48 -15.50
N TYR A 287 -3.01 17.44 -15.00
CA TYR A 287 -1.73 17.19 -14.36
C TYR A 287 -1.91 17.13 -12.85
N HIS A 288 -1.67 15.95 -12.26
CA HIS A 288 -1.83 15.71 -10.82
C HIS A 288 -0.65 16.23 -9.97
N GLY A 289 0.48 16.54 -10.59
CA GLY A 289 1.71 16.89 -9.87
C GLY A 289 1.53 18.04 -8.87
N THR A 290 0.74 19.07 -9.21
CA THR A 290 0.47 20.20 -8.32
C THR A 290 -0.31 19.80 -7.07
N THR A 291 -1.28 18.88 -7.19
CA THR A 291 -2.03 18.36 -6.05
C THR A 291 -1.14 17.50 -5.15
N TYR A 292 -0.26 16.70 -5.76
CA TYR A 292 0.68 15.88 -4.99
C TYR A 292 1.72 16.73 -4.27
N GLU A 293 2.26 17.74 -4.93
CA GLU A 293 3.20 18.71 -4.34
C GLU A 293 2.59 19.39 -3.13
N GLU A 294 1.37 19.92 -3.24
CA GLU A 294 0.66 20.56 -2.13
C GLU A 294 0.52 19.64 -0.91
N CYS A 295 0.13 18.38 -1.12
CA CYS A 295 0.02 17.40 -0.03
C CYS A 295 1.38 17.01 0.55
N LEU A 296 2.42 16.88 -0.29
CA LEU A 296 3.76 16.54 0.16
C LEU A 296 4.40 17.69 0.95
N ASP A 297 4.20 18.93 0.52
CA ASP A 297 4.68 20.13 1.24
C ASP A 297 3.99 20.26 2.60
N LEU A 298 2.69 19.92 2.69
CA LEU A 298 2.01 19.86 3.98
C LEU A 298 2.67 18.85 4.91
N SER A 299 3.12 17.70 4.37
CA SER A 299 3.78 16.67 5.18
C SER A 299 5.09 17.15 5.80
N LEU A 300 5.80 18.03 5.10
CA LEU A 300 7.05 18.64 5.61
C LEU A 300 6.81 19.65 6.73
N MET A 301 5.62 20.27 6.76
CA MET A 301 5.31 21.34 7.72
C MET A 301 4.51 20.85 8.94
N HIS A 302 3.68 19.83 8.80
CA HIS A 302 2.65 19.46 9.79
C HIS A 302 2.60 17.97 10.14
N ILE A 303 3.10 17.11 9.29
CA ILE A 303 3.31 15.72 9.64
C ILE A 303 4.67 15.69 10.30
N SER A 304 4.68 15.76 11.64
CA SER A 304 5.90 15.39 12.36
C SER A 304 6.32 14.05 11.79
N GLU A 305 7.52 13.99 11.20
CA GLU A 305 8.17 12.72 10.92
C GLU A 305 7.89 11.78 12.10
N PRO A 306 7.68 10.48 11.86
CA PRO A 306 7.96 9.54 12.91
C PRO A 306 9.44 9.76 13.24
N THR A 307 9.70 10.69 14.16
CA THR A 307 11.01 10.96 14.70
C THR A 307 11.39 9.75 15.55
N ARG A 308 11.78 8.68 14.88
CA ARG A 308 12.89 7.89 15.35
C ARG A 308 14.11 8.44 14.60
N GLN A 309 14.64 9.53 15.08
CA GLN A 309 16.07 9.72 15.03
C GLN A 309 16.65 8.48 15.69
N ALA A 310 17.17 7.58 14.88
CA ALA A 310 18.16 6.65 15.36
C ALA A 310 19.36 7.53 15.78
N GLU A 311 19.51 7.69 17.10
CA GLU A 311 20.79 8.04 17.69
C GLU A 311 21.82 6.94 17.41
#